data_7a1c78a21df245bd9d0af19f46454a92
#
_entry.id   7a1c78a21df245bd9d0af19f46454a92
#
_cell.length_a   1.000
_cell.length_b   1.000
_cell.length_c   1.000
_cell.angle_alpha   90.00
_cell.angle_beta   90.00
_cell.angle_gamma   90.00
#
_symmetry.space_group_name_H-M   'P 1'
#
loop_
_entity.id
_entity.type
_entity.pdbx_description
1 polymer ?
#
loop_
_entity_poly.entity_id
_entity_poly.type
_entity_poly.pdbx_seq_one_letter_code
_entity_poly.pdbx_strand_id
1 'polypeptide(L)'
;MRIPTDRPQMRFLFPHKKHYPKGTDKAMENNGKKIIYADNAATTAVSPAVLEAMLPYYTECYGNPSSLYALGTAAKKPLEEARAKVAKCLGAEPNEIYFTSCGSESDNWAIKGAAHKMLKKGKNHIITSKFEHHAVLHTCAALEKEGFEVTYLDVHENGIVVPEELEAAITDKTGLVTIMYANNEIGTIQPIPEIGEICKKHGVWFHTDAVQAAGKLPIDLAKMPVDFLALSGHKLHAPKGIGVLYVRKGTRFIPFLRGGHQERGRRAGTENAPYIVGLGAACELAMNHMTDENTRVPALRDKLEKGLLAAIPDAIVNGDVENRLPNTSNIAFQYVEGEAILLLMDQLGICASSGSACTSGSLEPSHVLRAMGVPFTFAHGSIRFSLSRYTTDTE
;
A
#
# COMPACT_ATOMS: atom_id res chain seq x y z
N MET A 1 12.27 -39.24 46.29
CA MET A 1 12.47 -37.78 46.29
C MET A 1 11.47 -37.16 45.38
N ARG A 2 10.39 -36.54 45.88
CA ARG A 2 9.33 -35.90 45.11
C ARG A 2 9.76 -34.43 44.90
N ILE A 3 9.78 -33.98 43.64
CA ILE A 3 10.06 -32.59 43.28
C ILE A 3 8.78 -31.80 43.47
N PRO A 4 8.77 -30.66 44.19
CA PRO A 4 7.56 -29.84 44.33
C PRO A 4 7.20 -29.12 43.01
N THR A 5 5.93 -29.22 42.62
CA THR A 5 5.36 -28.60 41.42
C THR A 5 4.69 -27.26 41.76
N ASP A 6 5.32 -26.39 42.52
CA ASP A 6 4.81 -25.02 42.69
C ASP A 6 5.72 -24.03 41.93
N ARG A 7 5.32 -23.71 40.72
CA ARG A 7 5.86 -22.55 40.01
C ARG A 7 5.01 -21.34 40.42
N PRO A 8 5.61 -20.30 41.02
CA PRO A 8 4.88 -19.06 41.24
C PRO A 8 4.49 -18.47 39.88
N GLN A 9 3.18 -18.27 39.69
CA GLN A 9 2.70 -17.41 38.59
C GLN A 9 3.25 -16.01 38.81
N MET A 10 4.23 -15.63 38.05
CA MET A 10 4.75 -14.26 37.99
C MET A 10 3.64 -13.38 37.41
N ARG A 11 2.76 -12.86 38.26
CA ARG A 11 1.86 -11.76 37.92
C ARG A 11 2.76 -10.55 37.67
N PHE A 12 2.97 -10.21 36.40
CA PHE A 12 3.48 -8.90 36.05
C PHE A 12 2.41 -7.88 36.51
N LEU A 13 2.63 -7.28 37.67
CA LEU A 13 1.93 -6.07 38.10
C LEU A 13 2.41 -4.95 37.17
N PHE A 14 1.61 -4.65 36.14
CA PHE A 14 1.79 -3.45 35.36
C PHE A 14 1.52 -2.25 36.30
N PRO A 15 2.52 -1.40 36.56
CA PRO A 15 2.25 -0.18 37.33
C PRO A 15 1.37 0.72 36.47
N HIS A 16 0.38 1.29 37.19
CA HIS A 16 -0.59 2.28 36.77
C HIS A 16 -0.30 3.05 35.47
N LYS A 17 -1.36 3.18 34.63
CA LYS A 17 -1.45 4.04 33.43
C LYS A 17 -0.58 5.28 33.59
N LYS A 18 0.62 5.26 33.01
CA LYS A 18 1.35 6.49 32.76
C LYS A 18 0.49 7.28 31.78
N HIS A 19 -0.01 8.43 32.22
CA HIS A 19 -0.58 9.41 31.34
C HIS A 19 0.56 9.88 30.40
N TYR A 20 0.66 9.26 29.24
CA TYR A 20 1.32 9.93 28.13
C TYR A 20 0.51 11.20 27.86
N PRO A 21 1.14 12.37 27.65
CA PRO A 21 0.41 13.55 27.31
C PRO A 21 -0.51 13.19 26.14
N LYS A 22 -1.82 13.35 26.34
CA LYS A 22 -2.78 13.28 25.23
C LYS A 22 -2.17 14.15 24.15
N GLY A 23 -1.96 13.60 22.96
CA GLY A 23 -1.42 14.36 21.85
C GLY A 23 -2.09 15.70 21.87
N THR A 24 -1.29 16.75 21.90
CA THR A 24 -1.82 18.12 22.00
C THR A 24 -2.80 18.26 20.85
N ASP A 25 -4.08 18.52 21.15
CA ASP A 25 -5.13 18.89 20.17
C ASP A 25 -4.82 20.23 19.48
N LYS A 26 -3.54 20.59 19.40
CA LYS A 26 -3.08 21.68 18.55
C LYS A 26 -3.09 21.14 17.13
N ALA A 27 -4.18 21.43 16.42
CA ALA A 27 -4.20 21.34 14.98
C ALA A 27 -2.90 21.97 14.46
N MET A 28 -2.17 21.27 13.61
CA MET A 28 -1.00 21.86 12.95
C MET A 28 -1.49 23.08 12.17
N GLU A 29 -0.78 24.18 12.30
CA GLU A 29 -1.11 25.43 11.62
C GLU A 29 0.02 25.77 10.63
N ASN A 30 -0.37 26.19 9.44
CA ASN A 30 0.52 26.83 8.47
C ASN A 30 0.12 28.32 8.38
N ASN A 31 1.01 29.22 8.72
CA ASN A 31 0.76 30.66 8.73
C ASN A 31 -0.49 31.07 9.55
N GLY A 32 -0.74 30.42 10.70
CA GLY A 32 -1.92 30.66 11.54
C GLY A 32 -3.23 30.06 11.00
N LYS A 33 -3.18 29.24 9.95
CA LYS A 33 -4.34 28.53 9.40
C LYS A 33 -4.27 27.06 9.77
N LYS A 34 -5.41 26.46 10.12
CA LYS A 34 -5.53 25.02 10.32
C LYS A 34 -5.17 24.28 9.03
N ILE A 35 -4.31 23.26 9.13
CA ILE A 35 -3.98 22.40 7.99
C ILE A 35 -5.16 21.50 7.64
N ILE A 36 -5.57 21.53 6.37
CA ILE A 36 -6.50 20.59 5.74
C ILE A 36 -5.66 19.60 4.94
N TYR A 37 -5.64 18.33 5.38
CA TYR A 37 -4.80 17.32 4.77
C TYR A 37 -5.57 16.45 3.78
N ALA A 38 -5.43 16.77 2.50
CA ALA A 38 -6.05 16.05 1.37
C ALA A 38 -5.02 15.27 0.52
N ASP A 39 -3.92 14.78 1.14
CA ASP A 39 -2.86 14.02 0.44
C ASP A 39 -2.59 12.66 1.11
N ASN A 40 -3.65 11.96 1.52
CA ASN A 40 -3.54 10.66 2.18
C ASN A 40 -3.02 9.53 1.27
N ALA A 41 -3.04 9.71 -0.05
CA ALA A 41 -2.41 8.78 -1.00
C ALA A 41 -0.87 8.91 -1.02
N ALA A 42 -0.28 10.06 -0.63
CA ALA A 42 1.17 10.19 -0.44
C ALA A 42 1.63 9.53 0.85
N THR A 43 1.01 9.84 1.96
CA THR A 43 1.22 9.21 3.27
C THR A 43 0.07 9.57 4.20
N THR A 44 -0.09 8.83 5.30
CA THR A 44 -1.09 9.17 6.33
C THR A 44 -0.42 9.46 7.67
N ALA A 45 -1.10 10.22 8.52
CA ALA A 45 -0.75 10.29 9.94
C ALA A 45 -0.97 8.93 10.60
N VAL A 46 -0.12 8.57 11.56
CA VAL A 46 -0.35 7.39 12.39
C VAL A 46 -1.59 7.63 13.25
N SER A 47 -2.52 6.68 13.23
CA SER A 47 -3.71 6.75 14.08
C SER A 47 -3.32 6.80 15.56
N PRO A 48 -3.98 7.61 16.41
CA PRO A 48 -3.70 7.63 17.85
C PRO A 48 -3.79 6.25 18.51
N ALA A 49 -4.78 5.44 18.14
CA ALA A 49 -4.93 4.09 18.67
C ALA A 49 -3.80 3.14 18.21
N VAL A 50 -3.28 3.34 17.00
CA VAL A 50 -2.10 2.60 16.49
C VAL A 50 -0.86 3.01 17.27
N LEU A 51 -0.65 4.31 17.48
CA LEU A 51 0.49 4.81 18.26
C LEU A 51 0.45 4.26 19.69
N GLU A 52 -0.71 4.30 20.35
CA GLU A 52 -0.88 3.74 21.70
C GLU A 52 -0.52 2.25 21.75
N ALA A 53 -0.95 1.47 20.75
CA ALA A 53 -0.62 0.05 20.67
C ALA A 53 0.89 -0.21 20.49
N MET A 54 1.63 0.71 19.87
CA MET A 54 3.07 0.58 19.61
C MET A 54 3.93 0.91 20.83
N LEU A 55 3.52 1.87 21.67
CA LEU A 55 4.35 2.46 22.72
C LEU A 55 4.99 1.43 23.67
N PRO A 56 4.32 0.38 24.17
CA PRO A 56 4.91 -0.59 25.08
C PRO A 56 6.15 -1.33 24.49
N TYR A 57 6.21 -1.45 23.17
CA TYR A 57 7.27 -2.21 22.49
C TYR A 57 8.57 -1.43 22.31
N TYR A 58 8.59 -0.14 22.66
CA TYR A 58 9.82 0.66 22.67
C TYR A 58 10.60 0.56 23.99
N THR A 59 9.91 0.41 25.13
CA THR A 59 10.52 0.56 26.45
C THR A 59 10.20 -0.58 27.43
N GLU A 60 9.10 -1.31 27.26
CA GLU A 60 8.64 -2.34 28.19
C GLU A 60 8.81 -3.74 27.61
N CYS A 61 8.28 -3.98 26.40
CA CYS A 61 8.30 -5.26 25.69
C CYS A 61 9.33 -5.24 24.54
N TYR A 62 10.50 -4.66 24.75
CA TYR A 62 11.54 -4.43 23.73
C TYR A 62 12.41 -5.66 23.42
N GLY A 63 12.12 -6.80 24.02
CA GLY A 63 12.91 -8.02 23.85
C GLY A 63 12.99 -8.49 22.40
N ASN A 64 14.14 -9.06 22.01
CA ASN A 64 14.27 -9.69 20.70
C ASN A 64 13.38 -10.94 20.63
N PRO A 65 12.42 -11.04 19.69
CA PRO A 65 11.49 -12.18 19.61
C PRO A 65 12.16 -13.54 19.38
N SER A 66 13.41 -13.55 18.90
CA SER A 66 14.21 -14.77 18.70
C SER A 66 14.89 -15.27 19.99
N SER A 67 14.87 -14.49 21.08
CA SER A 67 15.53 -14.85 22.34
C SER A 67 14.67 -15.80 23.17
N LEU A 68 15.33 -16.71 23.88
CA LEU A 68 14.66 -17.75 24.69
C LEU A 68 14.20 -17.28 26.08
N TYR A 69 14.73 -16.16 26.57
CA TYR A 69 14.35 -15.60 27.87
C TYR A 69 12.98 -14.91 27.81
N ALA A 70 12.38 -14.71 29.00
CA ALA A 70 10.98 -14.24 29.17
C ALA A 70 10.67 -12.96 28.39
N LEU A 71 11.60 -11.98 28.36
CA LEU A 71 11.39 -10.71 27.64
C LEU A 71 11.30 -10.91 26.11
N GLY A 72 12.09 -11.82 25.54
CA GLY A 72 12.00 -12.16 24.12
C GLY A 72 10.71 -12.92 23.79
N THR A 73 10.36 -13.90 24.63
CA THR A 73 9.10 -14.66 24.47
C THR A 73 7.87 -13.75 24.60
N ALA A 74 7.89 -12.75 25.48
CA ALA A 74 6.82 -11.76 25.62
C ALA A 74 6.62 -10.91 24.37
N ALA A 75 7.69 -10.62 23.62
CA ALA A 75 7.60 -9.88 22.35
C ALA A 75 7.05 -10.74 21.19
N LYS A 76 7.24 -12.07 21.22
CA LYS A 76 6.88 -12.97 20.12
C LYS A 76 5.36 -13.10 19.91
N LYS A 77 4.60 -13.27 20.99
CA LYS A 77 3.14 -13.48 20.91
C LYS A 77 2.42 -12.30 20.21
N PRO A 78 2.68 -11.03 20.58
CA PRO A 78 2.08 -9.88 19.88
C PRO A 78 2.43 -9.77 18.40
N LEU A 79 3.63 -10.23 17.99
CA LEU A 79 3.98 -10.28 16.57
C LEU A 79 3.06 -11.24 15.78
N GLU A 80 2.83 -12.44 16.33
CA GLU A 80 1.95 -13.42 15.68
C GLU A 80 0.48 -12.99 15.72
N GLU A 81 0.03 -12.32 16.77
CA GLU A 81 -1.29 -11.70 16.81
C GLU A 81 -1.45 -10.59 15.76
N ALA A 82 -0.43 -9.75 15.58
CA ALA A 82 -0.40 -8.72 14.52
C ALA A 82 -0.42 -9.36 13.13
N ARG A 83 0.35 -10.45 12.93
CA ARG A 83 0.33 -11.22 11.68
C ARG A 83 -1.05 -11.79 11.37
N ALA A 84 -1.75 -12.32 12.36
CA ALA A 84 -3.11 -12.81 12.21
C ALA A 84 -4.11 -11.70 11.85
N LYS A 85 -3.95 -10.50 12.43
CA LYS A 85 -4.77 -9.32 12.08
C LYS A 85 -4.55 -8.86 10.65
N VAL A 86 -3.30 -8.83 10.19
CA VAL A 86 -2.96 -8.52 8.79
C VAL A 86 -3.53 -9.57 7.85
N ALA A 87 -3.36 -10.85 8.15
CA ALA A 87 -3.92 -11.95 7.38
C ALA A 87 -5.44 -11.82 7.25
N LYS A 88 -6.14 -11.59 8.36
CA LYS A 88 -7.59 -11.38 8.38
C LYS A 88 -8.02 -10.19 7.50
N CYS A 89 -7.27 -9.10 7.52
CA CYS A 89 -7.55 -7.91 6.69
C CYS A 89 -7.45 -8.19 5.19
N LEU A 90 -6.64 -9.16 4.80
CA LEU A 90 -6.42 -9.56 3.41
C LEU A 90 -7.20 -10.82 3.00
N GLY A 91 -7.98 -11.44 3.91
CA GLY A 91 -8.61 -12.72 3.64
C GLY A 91 -7.60 -13.85 3.36
N ALA A 92 -6.49 -13.87 4.11
CA ALA A 92 -5.36 -14.79 3.95
C ALA A 92 -5.07 -15.57 5.22
N GLU A 93 -4.18 -16.56 5.15
CA GLU A 93 -3.67 -17.28 6.30
C GLU A 93 -2.41 -16.59 6.90
N PRO A 94 -2.18 -16.64 8.23
CA PRO A 94 -1.03 -16.00 8.86
C PRO A 94 0.32 -16.48 8.30
N ASN A 95 0.42 -17.72 7.85
CA ASN A 95 1.65 -18.27 7.28
C ASN A 95 1.95 -17.79 5.84
N GLU A 96 1.05 -17.05 5.24
CA GLU A 96 1.21 -16.40 3.92
C GLU A 96 1.71 -14.95 4.05
N ILE A 97 1.76 -14.40 5.26
CA ILE A 97 2.17 -13.02 5.53
C ILE A 97 3.67 -12.97 5.89
N TYR A 98 4.40 -12.06 5.24
CA TYR A 98 5.81 -11.74 5.50
C TYR A 98 5.95 -10.25 5.72
N PHE A 99 6.54 -9.85 6.84
CA PHE A 99 6.81 -8.44 7.12
C PHE A 99 8.04 -7.94 6.37
N THR A 100 7.91 -6.75 5.80
CA THR A 100 8.94 -6.01 5.07
C THR A 100 9.08 -4.61 5.64
N SER A 101 10.01 -3.79 5.12
CA SER A 101 10.16 -2.41 5.57
C SER A 101 9.20 -1.42 4.87
N CYS A 102 8.68 -1.76 3.70
CA CYS A 102 7.79 -0.89 2.92
C CYS A 102 7.20 -1.64 1.72
N GLY A 103 6.24 -1.02 1.02
CA GLY A 103 5.67 -1.54 -0.22
C GLY A 103 6.74 -1.80 -1.29
N SER A 104 7.66 -0.85 -1.49
CA SER A 104 8.74 -1.03 -2.49
C SER A 104 9.64 -2.23 -2.22
N GLU A 105 9.92 -2.58 -0.95
CA GLU A 105 10.61 -3.83 -0.64
C GLU A 105 9.76 -5.04 -1.02
N SER A 106 8.46 -4.98 -0.75
CA SER A 106 7.52 -6.06 -1.06
C SER A 106 7.41 -6.29 -2.57
N ASP A 107 7.25 -5.22 -3.38
CA ASP A 107 7.20 -5.28 -4.84
C ASP A 107 8.50 -5.84 -5.41
N ASN A 108 9.65 -5.29 -5.00
CA ASN A 108 10.96 -5.78 -5.46
C ASN A 108 11.17 -7.25 -5.11
N TRP A 109 10.79 -7.66 -3.91
CA TRP A 109 10.94 -9.05 -3.48
C TRP A 109 10.02 -9.99 -4.27
N ALA A 110 8.74 -9.63 -4.45
CA ALA A 110 7.82 -10.42 -5.25
C ALA A 110 8.32 -10.57 -6.69
N ILE A 111 8.61 -9.46 -7.37
CA ILE A 111 8.97 -9.43 -8.78
C ILE A 111 10.30 -10.13 -9.03
N LYS A 112 11.37 -9.74 -8.33
CA LYS A 112 12.69 -10.37 -8.49
C LYS A 112 12.70 -11.83 -8.04
N GLY A 113 12.05 -12.11 -6.90
CA GLY A 113 11.96 -13.47 -6.36
C GLY A 113 11.20 -14.43 -7.25
N ALA A 114 10.12 -13.95 -7.89
CA ALA A 114 9.35 -14.71 -8.89
C ALA A 114 10.12 -14.86 -10.21
N ALA A 115 10.60 -13.76 -10.78
CA ALA A 115 11.33 -13.73 -12.05
C ALA A 115 12.51 -14.70 -12.06
N HIS A 116 13.44 -14.59 -11.10
CA HIS A 116 14.59 -15.48 -11.00
C HIS A 116 14.20 -16.94 -10.70
N LYS A 117 13.05 -17.20 -10.07
CA LYS A 117 12.55 -18.55 -9.88
C LYS A 117 11.99 -19.14 -11.17
N MET A 118 11.28 -18.32 -11.95
CA MET A 118 10.69 -18.74 -13.23
C MET A 118 11.74 -18.87 -14.33
N LEU A 119 12.80 -18.08 -14.31
CA LEU A 119 13.94 -18.22 -15.22
C LEU A 119 14.54 -19.65 -15.17
N LYS A 120 14.60 -20.26 -13.96
CA LYS A 120 15.05 -21.66 -13.79
C LYS A 120 14.14 -22.69 -14.45
N LYS A 121 12.95 -22.28 -14.90
CA LYS A 121 12.01 -23.09 -15.68
C LYS A 121 11.98 -22.71 -17.16
N GLY A 122 12.93 -21.86 -17.61
CA GLY A 122 12.99 -21.35 -18.98
C GLY A 122 12.03 -20.20 -19.28
N LYS A 123 11.41 -19.62 -18.26
CA LYS A 123 10.45 -18.52 -18.41
C LYS A 123 11.13 -17.21 -18.01
N ASN A 124 11.38 -16.34 -18.98
CA ASN A 124 12.07 -15.05 -18.80
C ASN A 124 11.21 -13.84 -19.19
N HIS A 125 9.91 -14.03 -19.44
CA HIS A 125 9.02 -12.95 -19.83
C HIS A 125 8.13 -12.50 -18.65
N ILE A 126 8.01 -11.18 -18.51
CA ILE A 126 7.21 -10.50 -17.47
C ILE A 126 6.22 -9.57 -18.21
N ILE A 127 4.98 -9.54 -17.76
CA ILE A 127 3.97 -8.59 -18.22
C ILE A 127 3.64 -7.64 -17.08
N THR A 128 3.64 -6.33 -17.38
CA THR A 128 3.25 -5.25 -16.46
C THR A 128 2.48 -4.18 -17.23
N SER A 129 2.06 -3.10 -16.56
CA SER A 129 1.41 -1.96 -17.22
C SER A 129 2.30 -0.73 -17.25
N LYS A 130 2.01 0.22 -18.17
CA LYS A 130 2.77 1.47 -18.33
C LYS A 130 2.59 2.46 -17.18
N PHE A 131 1.59 2.28 -16.33
CA PHE A 131 1.21 3.25 -15.28
C PHE A 131 1.43 2.76 -13.85
N GLU A 132 2.20 1.70 -13.68
CA GLU A 132 2.58 1.16 -12.36
C GLU A 132 3.35 2.17 -11.50
N HIS A 133 3.38 1.91 -10.19
CA HIS A 133 4.30 2.64 -9.30
C HIS A 133 5.76 2.38 -9.72
N HIS A 134 6.62 3.38 -9.53
CA HIS A 134 8.05 3.27 -9.90
C HIS A 134 8.77 2.08 -9.26
N ALA A 135 8.31 1.58 -8.09
CA ALA A 135 8.86 0.37 -7.48
C ALA A 135 8.69 -0.87 -8.38
N VAL A 136 7.62 -0.93 -9.18
CA VAL A 136 7.38 -1.98 -10.19
C VAL A 136 8.12 -1.66 -11.47
N LEU A 137 7.92 -0.47 -12.06
CA LEU A 137 8.52 -0.09 -13.34
C LEU A 137 10.05 -0.17 -13.33
N HIS A 138 10.71 0.42 -12.32
CA HIS A 138 12.16 0.39 -12.22
C HIS A 138 12.70 -1.00 -11.90
N THR A 139 11.92 -1.84 -11.21
CA THR A 139 12.31 -3.23 -10.97
C THR A 139 12.24 -4.05 -12.27
N CYS A 140 11.20 -3.87 -13.08
CA CYS A 140 11.08 -4.49 -14.40
C CYS A 140 12.21 -4.01 -15.32
N ALA A 141 12.46 -2.71 -15.39
CA ALA A 141 13.56 -2.13 -16.19
C ALA A 141 14.97 -2.61 -15.74
N ALA A 142 15.14 -2.92 -14.46
CA ALA A 142 16.39 -3.54 -13.99
C ALA A 142 16.51 -4.99 -14.45
N LEU A 143 15.40 -5.75 -14.44
CA LEU A 143 15.38 -7.13 -14.93
C LEU A 143 15.60 -7.23 -16.46
N GLU A 144 15.14 -6.24 -17.24
CA GLU A 144 15.48 -6.17 -18.69
C GLU A 144 17.00 -6.15 -18.91
N LYS A 145 17.75 -5.40 -18.07
CA LYS A 145 19.22 -5.37 -18.12
C LYS A 145 19.86 -6.71 -17.71
N GLU A 146 19.11 -7.56 -16.99
CA GLU A 146 19.52 -8.91 -16.64
C GLU A 146 19.11 -9.96 -17.71
N GLY A 147 18.47 -9.55 -18.83
CA GLY A 147 18.07 -10.42 -19.94
C GLY A 147 16.65 -10.94 -19.88
N PHE A 148 15.80 -10.35 -19.04
CA PHE A 148 14.35 -10.63 -19.08
C PHE A 148 13.70 -9.82 -20.21
N GLU A 149 12.63 -10.36 -20.77
CA GLU A 149 11.72 -9.68 -21.69
C GLU A 149 10.58 -9.06 -20.87
N VAL A 150 10.21 -7.80 -21.11
CA VAL A 150 9.10 -7.15 -20.40
C VAL A 150 8.12 -6.55 -21.39
N THR A 151 6.86 -6.93 -21.26
CA THR A 151 5.74 -6.29 -21.99
C THR A 151 5.05 -5.31 -21.06
N TYR A 152 4.95 -4.05 -21.51
CA TYR A 152 4.25 -2.96 -20.82
C TYR A 152 2.90 -2.71 -21.48
N LEU A 153 1.81 -3.18 -20.89
CA LEU A 153 0.45 -3.02 -21.41
C LEU A 153 0.00 -1.55 -21.36
N ASP A 154 -0.81 -1.18 -22.33
CA ASP A 154 -1.55 0.09 -22.33
C ASP A 154 -2.69 0.06 -21.30
N VAL A 155 -3.20 1.23 -20.93
CA VAL A 155 -4.24 1.38 -19.89
C VAL A 155 -5.44 2.22 -20.35
N HIS A 156 -5.48 2.63 -21.59
CA HIS A 156 -6.55 3.41 -22.22
C HIS A 156 -6.94 4.67 -21.42
N GLU A 157 -7.98 5.37 -21.84
CA GLU A 157 -8.37 6.68 -21.28
C GLU A 157 -8.88 6.61 -19.83
N ASN A 158 -9.46 5.47 -19.41
CA ASN A 158 -9.97 5.26 -18.05
C ASN A 158 -8.93 4.72 -17.08
N GLY A 159 -7.73 4.40 -17.56
CA GLY A 159 -6.67 3.82 -16.74
C GLY A 159 -6.92 2.37 -16.33
N ILE A 160 -7.60 1.57 -17.16
CA ILE A 160 -7.86 0.14 -16.93
C ILE A 160 -7.04 -0.70 -17.91
N VAL A 161 -6.37 -1.73 -17.40
CA VAL A 161 -5.77 -2.81 -18.20
C VAL A 161 -6.89 -3.69 -18.74
N VAL A 162 -6.92 -3.90 -20.05
CA VAL A 162 -7.91 -4.77 -20.70
C VAL A 162 -7.49 -6.23 -20.54
N PRO A 163 -8.30 -7.09 -19.88
CA PRO A 163 -7.94 -8.49 -19.64
C PRO A 163 -7.62 -9.29 -20.90
N GLU A 164 -8.32 -9.03 -22.01
CA GLU A 164 -8.11 -9.68 -23.30
C GLU A 164 -6.76 -9.31 -23.91
N GLU A 165 -6.31 -8.07 -23.78
CA GLU A 165 -4.97 -7.62 -24.23
C GLU A 165 -3.87 -8.26 -23.38
N LEU A 166 -4.09 -8.40 -22.07
CA LEU A 166 -3.20 -9.11 -21.18
C LEU A 166 -3.11 -10.58 -21.58
N GLU A 167 -4.24 -11.26 -21.83
CA GLU A 167 -4.24 -12.67 -22.24
C GLU A 167 -3.51 -12.86 -23.56
N ALA A 168 -3.72 -11.97 -24.54
CA ALA A 168 -3.04 -12.00 -25.83
C ALA A 168 -1.51 -11.77 -25.73
N ALA A 169 -1.04 -11.09 -24.70
CA ALA A 169 0.38 -10.86 -24.46
C ALA A 169 1.08 -12.05 -23.76
N ILE A 170 0.34 -13.02 -23.22
CA ILE A 170 0.91 -14.21 -22.57
C ILE A 170 1.53 -15.13 -23.61
N THR A 171 2.76 -15.56 -23.35
CA THR A 171 3.50 -16.53 -24.16
C THR A 171 3.93 -17.73 -23.30
N ASP A 172 4.51 -18.75 -23.92
CA ASP A 172 5.11 -19.89 -23.23
C ASP A 172 6.29 -19.50 -22.33
N LYS A 173 6.94 -18.37 -22.62
CA LYS A 173 8.01 -17.77 -21.81
C LYS A 173 7.50 -16.93 -20.65
N THR A 174 6.22 -16.60 -20.58
CA THR A 174 5.67 -15.74 -19.52
C THR A 174 5.73 -16.46 -18.18
N GLY A 175 6.43 -15.86 -17.21
CA GLY A 175 6.58 -16.38 -15.85
C GLY A 175 5.85 -15.59 -14.79
N LEU A 176 5.64 -14.28 -15.03
CA LEU A 176 5.05 -13.35 -14.08
C LEU A 176 4.19 -12.31 -14.80
N VAL A 177 3.03 -12.04 -14.23
CA VAL A 177 2.24 -10.83 -14.48
C VAL A 177 2.29 -9.99 -13.21
N THR A 178 2.47 -8.68 -13.35
CA THR A 178 2.46 -7.73 -12.23
C THR A 178 1.64 -6.51 -12.60
N ILE A 179 0.45 -6.38 -12.00
CA ILE A 179 -0.50 -5.28 -12.23
C ILE A 179 -0.96 -4.75 -10.87
N MET A 180 -0.87 -3.44 -10.66
CA MET A 180 -1.31 -2.81 -9.42
C MET A 180 -2.82 -2.99 -9.20
N TYR A 181 -3.22 -3.07 -7.94
CA TYR A 181 -4.64 -3.23 -7.58
C TYR A 181 -5.47 -1.98 -7.88
N ALA A 182 -4.89 -0.82 -7.54
CA ALA A 182 -5.49 0.49 -7.82
C ALA A 182 -4.40 1.53 -7.98
N ASN A 183 -4.57 2.44 -8.93
CA ASN A 183 -3.58 3.45 -9.23
C ASN A 183 -3.50 4.53 -8.14
N ASN A 184 -2.31 4.91 -7.76
CA ASN A 184 -2.02 5.87 -6.69
C ASN A 184 -2.27 7.34 -7.07
N GLU A 185 -2.43 7.65 -8.35
CA GLU A 185 -2.64 9.03 -8.83
C GLU A 185 -4.10 9.30 -9.19
N ILE A 186 -4.72 8.41 -9.95
CA ILE A 186 -6.09 8.57 -10.44
C ILE A 186 -7.13 7.77 -9.64
N GLY A 187 -6.69 6.81 -8.85
CA GLY A 187 -7.57 5.97 -8.04
C GLY A 187 -8.24 4.81 -8.77
N THR A 188 -8.14 4.70 -10.11
CA THR A 188 -8.77 3.62 -10.89
C THR A 188 -8.39 2.23 -10.37
N ILE A 189 -9.39 1.38 -10.15
CA ILE A 189 -9.24 -0.01 -9.67
C ILE A 189 -9.13 -0.94 -10.88
N GLN A 190 -8.18 -1.87 -10.83
CA GLN A 190 -7.95 -2.86 -11.89
C GLN A 190 -8.82 -4.10 -11.74
N PRO A 191 -9.14 -4.82 -12.82
CA PRO A 191 -9.94 -6.06 -12.80
C PRO A 191 -9.11 -7.24 -12.29
N ILE A 192 -8.66 -7.16 -11.03
CA ILE A 192 -7.74 -8.13 -10.41
C ILE A 192 -8.27 -9.58 -10.42
N PRO A 193 -9.56 -9.85 -10.13
CA PRO A 193 -10.08 -11.21 -10.20
C PRO A 193 -9.97 -11.83 -11.60
N GLU A 194 -10.34 -11.07 -12.64
CA GLU A 194 -10.29 -11.52 -14.03
C GLU A 194 -8.85 -11.77 -14.50
N ILE A 195 -7.95 -10.82 -14.22
CA ILE A 195 -6.52 -10.96 -14.50
C ILE A 195 -5.95 -12.20 -13.80
N GLY A 196 -6.33 -12.41 -12.55
CA GLY A 196 -5.91 -13.57 -11.78
C GLY A 196 -6.38 -14.89 -12.37
N GLU A 197 -7.63 -15.00 -12.82
CA GLU A 197 -8.13 -16.23 -13.47
C GLU A 197 -7.42 -16.49 -14.81
N ILE A 198 -7.10 -15.44 -15.59
CA ILE A 198 -6.28 -15.57 -16.80
C ILE A 198 -4.89 -16.11 -16.45
N CYS A 199 -4.21 -15.51 -15.48
CA CYS A 199 -2.89 -15.98 -15.05
C CYS A 199 -2.91 -17.45 -14.59
N LYS A 200 -3.90 -17.81 -13.80
CA LYS A 200 -4.10 -19.19 -13.32
C LYS A 200 -4.35 -20.17 -14.46
N LYS A 201 -5.19 -19.81 -15.44
CA LYS A 201 -5.46 -20.62 -16.66
C LYS A 201 -4.18 -20.91 -17.43
N HIS A 202 -3.26 -19.96 -17.54
CA HIS A 202 -2.00 -20.07 -18.28
C HIS A 202 -0.82 -20.56 -17.41
N GLY A 203 -1.02 -20.83 -16.09
CA GLY A 203 0.03 -21.25 -15.18
C GLY A 203 1.15 -20.22 -15.01
N VAL A 204 0.79 -18.94 -15.05
CA VAL A 204 1.63 -17.76 -14.84
C VAL A 204 1.40 -17.24 -13.42
N TRP A 205 2.46 -16.84 -12.72
CA TRP A 205 2.31 -16.22 -11.40
C TRP A 205 1.80 -14.79 -11.51
N PHE A 206 0.95 -14.41 -10.56
CA PHE A 206 0.35 -13.08 -10.51
C PHE A 206 0.72 -12.33 -9.23
N HIS A 207 1.34 -11.16 -9.41
CA HIS A 207 1.62 -10.17 -8.36
C HIS A 207 0.73 -8.95 -8.53
N THR A 208 0.26 -8.38 -7.41
CA THR A 208 -0.43 -7.09 -7.40
C THR A 208 0.14 -6.16 -6.32
N ASP A 209 0.48 -4.93 -6.70
CA ASP A 209 0.71 -3.84 -5.74
C ASP A 209 -0.64 -3.33 -5.23
N ALA A 210 -1.00 -3.72 -4.01
CA ALA A 210 -2.24 -3.31 -3.35
C ALA A 210 -2.01 -2.20 -2.30
N VAL A 211 -0.90 -1.49 -2.37
CA VAL A 211 -0.52 -0.43 -1.40
C VAL A 211 -1.62 0.63 -1.27
N GLN A 212 -2.31 0.98 -2.34
CA GLN A 212 -3.40 1.95 -2.29
C GLN A 212 -4.77 1.33 -1.97
N ALA A 213 -4.96 0.04 -2.22
CA ALA A 213 -6.24 -0.66 -2.05
C ALA A 213 -6.44 -1.21 -0.62
N ALA A 214 -5.36 -1.75 -0.02
CA ALA A 214 -5.43 -2.40 1.28
C ALA A 214 -5.94 -1.44 2.38
N GLY A 215 -6.92 -1.92 3.14
CA GLY A 215 -7.56 -1.14 4.20
C GLY A 215 -8.60 -0.11 3.73
N LYS A 216 -8.79 0.05 2.40
CA LYS A 216 -9.84 0.91 1.80
C LYS A 216 -10.86 0.08 1.02
N LEU A 217 -10.43 -1.00 0.41
CA LEU A 217 -11.28 -1.95 -0.32
C LEU A 217 -11.33 -3.30 0.40
N PRO A 218 -12.45 -4.03 0.32
CA PRO A 218 -12.50 -5.39 0.78
C PRO A 218 -11.63 -6.29 -0.12
N ILE A 219 -10.62 -6.93 0.45
CA ILE A 219 -9.74 -7.88 -0.23
C ILE A 219 -9.94 -9.26 0.40
N ASP A 220 -10.17 -10.28 -0.42
CA ASP A 220 -10.32 -11.68 0.01
C ASP A 220 -9.41 -12.58 -0.85
N LEU A 221 -8.15 -12.74 -0.43
CA LEU A 221 -7.15 -13.53 -1.16
C LEU A 221 -7.44 -15.04 -1.16
N ALA A 222 -8.34 -15.51 -0.29
CA ALA A 222 -8.80 -16.89 -0.37
C ALA A 222 -9.62 -17.14 -1.66
N LYS A 223 -10.29 -16.10 -2.16
CA LYS A 223 -11.14 -16.17 -3.37
C LYS A 223 -10.46 -15.62 -4.62
N MET A 224 -9.44 -14.79 -4.49
CA MET A 224 -8.73 -14.18 -5.61
C MET A 224 -7.51 -15.01 -5.99
N PRO A 225 -7.28 -15.36 -7.26
CA PRO A 225 -6.11 -16.11 -7.70
C PRO A 225 -4.87 -15.20 -7.87
N VAL A 226 -4.41 -14.63 -6.75
CA VAL A 226 -3.21 -13.80 -6.63
C VAL A 226 -2.13 -14.59 -5.91
N ASP A 227 -0.92 -14.67 -6.46
CA ASP A 227 0.21 -15.37 -5.84
C ASP A 227 1.01 -14.49 -4.88
N PHE A 228 1.12 -13.19 -5.19
CA PHE A 228 1.83 -12.19 -4.39
C PHE A 228 1.03 -10.90 -4.30
N LEU A 229 1.01 -10.29 -3.11
CA LEU A 229 0.41 -8.97 -2.90
C LEU A 229 1.32 -8.13 -2.01
N ALA A 230 1.61 -6.88 -2.46
CA ALA A 230 2.35 -5.90 -1.69
C ALA A 230 1.41 -4.93 -0.95
N LEU A 231 1.78 -4.59 0.30
CA LEU A 231 1.10 -3.62 1.15
C LEU A 231 2.12 -2.73 1.87
N SER A 232 1.77 -1.46 2.11
CA SER A 232 2.59 -0.51 2.89
C SER A 232 1.77 0.12 4.01
N GLY A 233 2.29 0.04 5.25
CA GLY A 233 1.57 0.46 6.45
C GLY A 233 1.19 1.95 6.45
N HIS A 234 2.08 2.82 5.96
CA HIS A 234 1.85 4.26 5.99
C HIS A 234 0.71 4.76 5.09
N LYS A 235 0.07 3.90 4.33
CA LYS A 235 -1.12 4.23 3.51
C LYS A 235 -2.44 3.90 4.22
N LEU A 236 -2.38 3.23 5.39
CA LEU A 236 -3.55 2.86 6.18
C LEU A 236 -3.44 3.27 7.66
N HIS A 237 -2.79 4.40 7.92
CA HIS A 237 -2.61 4.98 9.25
C HIS A 237 -1.73 4.15 10.21
N ALA A 238 -0.85 3.31 9.66
CA ALA A 238 0.26 2.70 10.38
C ALA A 238 1.55 3.53 10.20
N PRO A 239 2.64 3.21 10.94
CA PRO A 239 3.90 3.93 10.78
C PRO A 239 4.53 3.70 9.39
N LYS A 240 5.36 4.66 8.98
CA LYS A 240 6.34 4.46 7.90
C LYS A 240 7.37 3.42 8.35
N GLY A 241 7.99 2.71 7.42
CA GLY A 241 9.02 1.72 7.77
C GLY A 241 8.47 0.31 8.06
N ILE A 242 7.23 0.03 7.70
CA ILE A 242 6.62 -1.31 7.74
C ILE A 242 5.79 -1.56 6.49
N GLY A 243 5.93 -2.75 5.92
CA GLY A 243 5.14 -3.26 4.82
C GLY A 243 4.87 -4.75 4.98
N VAL A 244 4.18 -5.32 4.01
CA VAL A 244 3.86 -6.75 3.94
C VAL A 244 4.03 -7.24 2.52
N LEU A 245 4.58 -8.42 2.38
CA LEU A 245 4.42 -9.27 1.23
C LEU A 245 3.52 -10.47 1.61
N TYR A 246 2.36 -10.56 0.99
CA TYR A 246 1.59 -11.80 0.96
C TYR A 246 2.18 -12.74 -0.08
N VAL A 247 2.30 -14.00 0.25
CA VAL A 247 2.73 -15.07 -0.66
C VAL A 247 1.82 -16.26 -0.49
N ARG A 248 1.08 -16.62 -1.54
CA ARG A 248 0.16 -17.76 -1.54
C ARG A 248 0.86 -19.03 -1.11
N LYS A 249 0.23 -19.81 -0.24
CA LYS A 249 0.73 -21.09 0.22
C LYS A 249 1.08 -22.01 -0.95
N GLY A 250 2.29 -22.55 -0.93
CA GLY A 250 2.80 -23.41 -2.01
C GLY A 250 3.63 -22.69 -3.06
N THR A 251 3.57 -21.37 -3.16
CA THR A 251 4.40 -20.57 -4.06
C THR A 251 5.84 -20.54 -3.54
N ARG A 252 6.78 -21.04 -4.36
CA ARG A 252 8.21 -21.14 -4.00
C ARG A 252 9.00 -20.06 -4.72
N PHE A 253 9.32 -18.99 -4.03
CA PHE A 253 10.11 -17.85 -4.53
C PHE A 253 11.45 -17.72 -3.81
N ILE A 254 12.33 -16.84 -4.32
CA ILE A 254 13.68 -16.65 -3.80
C ILE A 254 13.66 -15.62 -2.67
N PRO A 255 14.32 -15.88 -1.50
CA PRO A 255 14.47 -14.90 -0.44
C PRO A 255 15.23 -13.65 -0.94
N PHE A 256 14.76 -12.46 -0.56
CA PHE A 256 15.36 -11.18 -0.96
C PHE A 256 16.54 -10.79 -0.05
N LEU A 257 16.27 -10.66 1.25
CA LEU A 257 17.30 -10.37 2.25
C LEU A 257 17.77 -11.66 2.90
N ARG A 258 19.08 -11.89 2.85
CA ARG A 258 19.72 -13.08 3.42
C ARG A 258 20.41 -12.72 4.72
N GLY A 259 20.38 -13.63 5.71
CA GLY A 259 20.97 -13.46 7.04
C GLY A 259 20.36 -14.44 8.05
N GLY A 260 19.82 -13.93 9.15
CA GLY A 260 19.17 -14.74 10.17
C GLY A 260 17.87 -15.43 9.70
N HIS A 261 17.25 -16.17 10.61
CA HIS A 261 16.09 -17.02 10.30
C HIS A 261 14.74 -16.32 10.49
N GLN A 262 14.74 -14.98 10.63
CA GLN A 262 13.49 -14.21 10.74
C GLN A 262 12.58 -14.45 9.53
N GLU A 263 11.30 -14.17 9.69
CA GLU A 263 10.28 -14.43 8.67
C GLU A 263 10.42 -15.83 8.04
N ARG A 264 10.62 -16.84 8.91
CA ARG A 264 10.76 -18.26 8.51
C ARG A 264 11.93 -18.51 7.54
N GLY A 265 13.04 -17.76 7.71
CA GLY A 265 14.23 -17.81 6.86
C GLY A 265 14.04 -17.19 5.47
N ARG A 266 12.98 -16.43 5.27
CA ARG A 266 12.68 -15.82 3.98
C ARG A 266 13.09 -14.36 3.89
N ARG A 267 13.11 -13.65 5.02
CA ARG A 267 13.51 -12.25 5.09
C ARG A 267 14.26 -12.03 6.41
N ALA A 268 15.56 -11.84 6.32
CA ALA A 268 16.42 -11.64 7.47
C ALA A 268 16.29 -10.22 8.06
N GLY A 269 16.73 -10.05 9.29
CA GLY A 269 16.70 -8.80 10.04
C GLY A 269 15.79 -8.91 11.26
N THR A 270 16.24 -8.37 12.40
CA THR A 270 15.47 -8.37 13.65
C THR A 270 14.08 -7.77 13.42
N GLU A 271 13.05 -8.45 13.89
CA GLU A 271 11.67 -8.03 13.73
C GLU A 271 11.43 -6.69 14.45
N ASN A 272 10.88 -5.74 13.71
CA ASN A 272 10.48 -4.42 14.25
C ASN A 272 9.14 -4.57 15.00
N ALA A 273 9.21 -5.06 16.23
CA ALA A 273 8.04 -5.37 17.04
C ALA A 273 7.04 -4.21 17.16
N PRO A 274 7.45 -2.95 17.48
CA PRO A 274 6.49 -1.86 17.58
C PRO A 274 5.76 -1.58 16.25
N TYR A 275 6.46 -1.64 15.11
CA TYR A 275 5.84 -1.34 13.81
C TYR A 275 4.97 -2.48 13.32
N ILE A 276 5.34 -3.73 13.58
CA ILE A 276 4.53 -4.91 13.27
C ILE A 276 3.21 -4.87 14.04
N VAL A 277 3.27 -4.59 15.35
CA VAL A 277 2.08 -4.44 16.19
C VAL A 277 1.22 -3.26 15.72
N GLY A 278 1.86 -2.14 15.40
CA GLY A 278 1.18 -0.97 14.83
C GLY A 278 0.45 -1.29 13.53
N LEU A 279 1.08 -2.04 12.63
CA LEU A 279 0.43 -2.46 11.38
C LEU A 279 -0.76 -3.39 11.64
N GLY A 280 -0.63 -4.35 12.57
CA GLY A 280 -1.74 -5.21 12.96
C GLY A 280 -2.94 -4.43 13.52
N ALA A 281 -2.67 -3.42 14.37
CA ALA A 281 -3.70 -2.52 14.90
C ALA A 281 -4.34 -1.67 13.79
N ALA A 282 -3.56 -1.16 12.84
CA ALA A 282 -4.07 -0.39 11.71
C ALA A 282 -4.96 -1.23 10.78
N CYS A 283 -4.60 -2.48 10.51
CA CYS A 283 -5.43 -3.42 9.74
C CYS A 283 -6.76 -3.71 10.43
N GLU A 284 -6.74 -3.92 11.74
CA GLU A 284 -7.97 -4.13 12.53
C GLU A 284 -8.89 -2.88 12.50
N LEU A 285 -8.31 -1.68 12.67
CA LEU A 285 -9.06 -0.43 12.55
C LEU A 285 -9.63 -0.24 11.13
N ALA A 286 -8.87 -0.56 10.09
CA ALA A 286 -9.34 -0.46 8.71
C ALA A 286 -10.54 -1.37 8.45
N MET A 287 -10.52 -2.62 8.94
CA MET A 287 -11.66 -3.52 8.86
C MET A 287 -12.89 -2.97 9.58
N ASN A 288 -12.71 -2.41 10.79
CA ASN A 288 -13.81 -1.85 11.59
C ASN A 288 -14.43 -0.60 10.96
N HIS A 289 -13.67 0.13 10.15
CA HIS A 289 -14.12 1.35 9.45
C HIS A 289 -14.41 1.14 7.97
N MET A 290 -14.41 -0.10 7.47
CA MET A 290 -14.59 -0.40 6.04
C MET A 290 -15.89 0.17 5.47
N THR A 291 -16.99 0.14 6.23
CA THR A 291 -18.27 0.73 5.82
C THR A 291 -18.15 2.24 5.68
N ASP A 292 -17.55 2.94 6.64
CA ASP A 292 -17.35 4.40 6.60
C ASP A 292 -16.44 4.81 5.43
N GLU A 293 -15.34 4.07 5.21
CA GLU A 293 -14.44 4.28 4.06
C GLU A 293 -15.15 4.14 2.72
N ASN A 294 -16.19 3.31 2.62
CA ASN A 294 -16.90 3.05 1.37
C ASN A 294 -18.28 3.71 1.27
N THR A 295 -18.65 4.57 2.23
CA THR A 295 -19.92 5.33 2.20
C THR A 295 -19.68 6.83 2.41
N ARG A 296 -19.20 7.24 3.57
CA ARG A 296 -19.00 8.66 3.91
C ARG A 296 -17.83 9.28 3.14
N VAL A 297 -16.70 8.57 3.06
CA VAL A 297 -15.49 9.11 2.40
C VAL A 297 -15.73 9.38 0.92
N PRO A 298 -16.33 8.47 0.11
CA PRO A 298 -16.67 8.79 -1.27
C PRO A 298 -17.70 9.91 -1.39
N ALA A 299 -18.65 10.04 -0.47
CA ALA A 299 -19.59 11.17 -0.48
C ALA A 299 -18.87 12.52 -0.30
N LEU A 300 -17.86 12.60 0.57
CA LEU A 300 -17.02 13.79 0.73
C LEU A 300 -16.17 14.06 -0.52
N ARG A 301 -15.55 13.02 -1.10
CA ARG A 301 -14.78 13.11 -2.34
C ARG A 301 -15.66 13.65 -3.48
N ASP A 302 -16.85 13.09 -3.66
CA ASP A 302 -17.76 13.48 -4.73
C ASP A 302 -18.31 14.92 -4.52
N LYS A 303 -18.50 15.33 -3.27
CA LYS A 303 -18.88 16.71 -2.92
C LYS A 303 -17.80 17.70 -3.35
N LEU A 304 -16.52 17.40 -3.04
CA LEU A 304 -15.36 18.20 -3.45
C LEU A 304 -15.26 18.25 -4.99
N GLU A 305 -15.29 17.09 -5.63
CA GLU A 305 -15.17 16.96 -7.09
C GLU A 305 -16.26 17.75 -7.83
N LYS A 306 -17.54 17.51 -7.49
CA LYS A 306 -18.67 18.23 -8.08
C LYS A 306 -18.60 19.74 -7.85
N GLY A 307 -18.14 20.16 -6.66
CA GLY A 307 -17.97 21.57 -6.35
C GLY A 307 -16.92 22.25 -7.22
N LEU A 308 -15.76 21.58 -7.41
CA LEU A 308 -14.68 22.11 -8.26
C LEU A 308 -15.09 22.14 -9.74
N LEU A 309 -15.70 21.07 -10.26
CA LEU A 309 -16.16 21.01 -11.66
C LEU A 309 -17.25 22.04 -11.96
N ALA A 310 -18.12 22.33 -11.01
CA ALA A 310 -19.16 23.35 -11.19
C ALA A 310 -18.59 24.79 -11.16
N ALA A 311 -17.51 25.01 -10.41
CA ALA A 311 -16.89 26.33 -10.28
C ALA A 311 -15.85 26.64 -11.36
N ILE A 312 -15.26 25.61 -11.99
CA ILE A 312 -14.14 25.74 -12.94
C ILE A 312 -14.51 25.04 -14.25
N PRO A 313 -14.93 25.80 -15.30
CA PRO A 313 -15.43 25.20 -16.54
C PRO A 313 -14.43 24.32 -17.29
N ASP A 314 -13.12 24.67 -17.23
CA ASP A 314 -12.06 23.96 -17.95
C ASP A 314 -11.34 22.95 -17.03
N ALA A 315 -12.10 22.23 -16.21
CA ALA A 315 -11.63 21.14 -15.36
C ALA A 315 -12.23 19.80 -15.78
N ILE A 316 -11.41 18.76 -15.75
CA ILE A 316 -11.82 17.38 -16.03
C ILE A 316 -11.34 16.43 -14.92
N VAL A 317 -12.08 15.32 -14.74
CA VAL A 317 -11.64 14.23 -13.85
C VAL A 317 -10.82 13.23 -14.68
N ASN A 318 -9.67 12.82 -14.17
CA ASN A 318 -8.84 11.77 -14.74
C ASN A 318 -9.15 10.41 -14.10
N GLY A 319 -9.15 9.35 -14.90
CA GLY A 319 -9.40 7.97 -14.47
C GLY A 319 -10.86 7.56 -14.56
N ASP A 320 -11.16 6.36 -14.06
CA ASP A 320 -12.51 5.81 -14.04
C ASP A 320 -13.31 6.44 -12.88
N VAL A 321 -14.49 6.97 -13.21
CA VAL A 321 -15.34 7.64 -12.20
C VAL A 321 -16.22 6.68 -11.41
N GLU A 322 -16.41 5.45 -11.89
CA GLU A 322 -17.21 4.41 -11.26
C GLU A 322 -16.34 3.42 -10.47
N ASN A 323 -15.28 2.89 -11.13
CA ASN A 323 -14.38 1.87 -10.56
C ASN A 323 -13.11 2.52 -10.01
N ARG A 324 -13.24 3.24 -8.90
CA ARG A 324 -12.11 3.95 -8.27
C ARG A 324 -12.09 3.83 -6.75
N LEU A 325 -10.93 4.08 -6.18
CA LEU A 325 -10.76 4.16 -4.72
C LEU A 325 -11.75 5.14 -4.09
N PRO A 326 -12.29 4.82 -2.92
CA PRO A 326 -13.30 5.66 -2.27
C PRO A 326 -12.82 7.06 -1.94
N ASN A 327 -11.53 7.23 -1.73
CA ASN A 327 -10.92 8.43 -1.16
C ASN A 327 -10.19 9.33 -2.16
N THR A 328 -10.04 8.92 -3.43
CA THR A 328 -9.15 9.61 -4.39
C THR A 328 -9.95 10.25 -5.52
N SER A 329 -9.65 11.51 -5.82
CA SER A 329 -10.06 12.22 -7.03
C SER A 329 -8.85 12.91 -7.65
N ASN A 330 -8.66 12.77 -8.95
CA ASN A 330 -7.64 13.45 -9.72
C ASN A 330 -8.32 14.40 -10.70
N ILE A 331 -8.10 15.71 -10.54
CA ILE A 331 -8.74 16.74 -11.34
C ILE A 331 -7.66 17.52 -12.08
N ALA A 332 -7.79 17.61 -13.39
CA ALA A 332 -6.91 18.39 -14.25
C ALA A 332 -7.56 19.74 -14.61
N PHE A 333 -6.79 20.81 -14.47
CA PHE A 333 -7.18 22.17 -14.81
C PHE A 333 -6.41 22.61 -16.05
N GLN A 334 -7.11 23.03 -17.10
CA GLN A 334 -6.50 23.34 -18.39
C GLN A 334 -5.65 24.62 -18.32
N TYR A 335 -4.50 24.60 -18.98
CA TYR A 335 -3.55 25.73 -19.12
C TYR A 335 -3.00 26.28 -17.79
N VAL A 336 -2.96 25.47 -16.74
CA VAL A 336 -2.43 25.88 -15.43
C VAL A 336 -1.32 24.90 -15.01
N GLU A 337 -0.33 25.41 -14.27
CA GLU A 337 0.73 24.57 -13.70
C GLU A 337 0.33 24.06 -12.32
N GLY A 338 0.31 22.72 -12.17
CA GLY A 338 -0.07 22.06 -10.92
C GLY A 338 0.79 22.45 -9.73
N GLU A 339 2.09 22.65 -9.91
CA GLU A 339 2.99 23.13 -8.82
C GLU A 339 2.59 24.52 -8.32
N ALA A 340 2.19 25.42 -9.22
CA ALA A 340 1.71 26.76 -8.84
C ALA A 340 0.40 26.66 -8.03
N ILE A 341 -0.53 25.78 -8.45
CA ILE A 341 -1.76 25.51 -7.70
C ILE A 341 -1.42 25.01 -6.29
N LEU A 342 -0.52 24.03 -6.17
CA LEU A 342 -0.12 23.45 -4.87
C LEU A 342 0.51 24.48 -3.94
N LEU A 343 1.37 25.36 -4.45
CA LEU A 343 1.97 26.44 -3.67
C LEU A 343 0.92 27.44 -3.15
N LEU A 344 -0.08 27.78 -3.96
CA LEU A 344 -1.18 28.64 -3.54
C LEU A 344 -2.10 27.96 -2.51
N MET A 345 -2.37 26.67 -2.68
CA MET A 345 -3.13 25.87 -1.73
C MET A 345 -2.41 25.76 -0.38
N ASP A 346 -1.08 25.58 -0.38
CA ASP A 346 -0.28 25.54 0.87
C ASP A 346 -0.37 26.86 1.64
N GLN A 347 -0.37 28.01 0.96
CA GLN A 347 -0.60 29.32 1.60
C GLN A 347 -1.99 29.42 2.27
N LEU A 348 -2.95 28.63 1.80
CA LEU A 348 -4.28 28.51 2.39
C LEU A 348 -4.38 27.40 3.46
N GLY A 349 -3.28 26.67 3.71
CA GLY A 349 -3.24 25.54 4.63
C GLY A 349 -3.79 24.24 4.06
N ILE A 350 -3.93 24.11 2.74
CA ILE A 350 -4.47 22.90 2.08
C ILE A 350 -3.34 22.10 1.47
N CYS A 351 -3.19 20.84 1.89
CA CYS A 351 -2.20 19.89 1.37
C CYS A 351 -2.84 18.95 0.34
N ALA A 352 -2.35 18.97 -0.89
CA ALA A 352 -2.69 18.03 -1.97
C ALA A 352 -1.42 17.69 -2.77
N SER A 353 -1.53 16.93 -3.85
CA SER A 353 -0.38 16.50 -4.66
C SER A 353 -0.68 16.62 -6.16
N SER A 354 0.34 16.83 -6.98
CA SER A 354 0.24 16.73 -8.45
C SER A 354 0.24 15.28 -8.97
N GLY A 355 0.13 14.27 -8.07
CA GLY A 355 0.20 12.85 -8.44
C GLY A 355 1.63 12.33 -8.55
N SER A 356 2.52 13.04 -9.20
CA SER A 356 3.94 12.68 -9.39
C SER A 356 4.87 13.15 -8.27
N ALA A 357 4.46 13.06 -7.01
CA ALA A 357 5.25 13.49 -5.85
C ALA A 357 6.69 12.91 -5.80
N CYS A 358 6.95 11.79 -6.49
CA CYS A 358 8.28 11.18 -6.58
C CYS A 358 9.19 11.80 -7.64
N THR A 359 8.69 12.68 -8.50
CA THR A 359 9.42 13.36 -9.58
C THR A 359 9.36 14.88 -9.47
N SER A 360 9.20 15.41 -8.26
CA SER A 360 9.25 16.86 -8.01
C SER A 360 10.56 17.42 -8.56
N GLY A 361 10.45 18.28 -9.58
CA GLY A 361 11.58 18.83 -10.35
C GLY A 361 11.68 18.34 -11.81
N SER A 362 10.82 17.42 -12.27
CA SER A 362 10.68 17.09 -13.68
C SER A 362 9.65 18.02 -14.34
N LEU A 363 10.02 18.66 -15.44
CA LEU A 363 9.11 19.44 -16.30
C LEU A 363 8.12 18.52 -17.07
N GLU A 364 8.23 17.21 -16.94
CA GLU A 364 7.41 16.25 -17.65
C GLU A 364 6.14 15.91 -16.83
N PRO A 365 4.97 15.84 -17.46
CA PRO A 365 3.75 15.38 -16.81
C PRO A 365 3.90 13.95 -16.27
N SER A 366 3.03 13.58 -15.32
CA SER A 366 2.97 12.22 -14.78
C SER A 366 2.97 11.15 -15.89
N HIS A 367 3.78 10.11 -15.72
CA HIS A 367 3.78 8.95 -16.62
C HIS A 367 2.42 8.23 -16.65
N VAL A 368 1.63 8.30 -15.56
CA VAL A 368 0.26 7.76 -15.48
C VAL A 368 -0.64 8.50 -16.47
N LEU A 369 -0.68 9.83 -16.39
CA LEU A 369 -1.53 10.64 -17.27
C LEU A 369 -1.10 10.54 -18.74
N ARG A 370 0.20 10.43 -19.00
CA ARG A 370 0.71 10.19 -20.36
C ARG A 370 0.31 8.80 -20.88
N ALA A 371 0.38 7.76 -20.04
CA ALA A 371 -0.06 6.42 -20.43
C ALA A 371 -1.55 6.35 -20.77
N MET A 372 -2.37 7.21 -20.16
CA MET A 372 -3.78 7.35 -20.45
C MET A 372 -4.11 8.25 -21.65
N GLY A 373 -3.10 8.91 -22.25
CA GLY A 373 -3.31 9.83 -23.36
C GLY A 373 -3.93 11.18 -22.96
N VAL A 374 -3.87 11.55 -21.66
CA VAL A 374 -4.36 12.87 -21.21
C VAL A 374 -3.60 13.98 -21.92
N PRO A 375 -4.31 14.94 -22.57
CA PRO A 375 -3.65 16.03 -23.28
C PRO A 375 -2.69 16.82 -22.39
N PHE A 376 -1.55 17.22 -22.93
CA PHE A 376 -0.49 17.94 -22.20
C PHE A 376 -1.01 19.19 -21.48
N THR A 377 -1.94 19.91 -22.10
CA THR A 377 -2.58 21.11 -21.54
C THR A 377 -3.39 20.87 -20.28
N PHE A 378 -3.82 19.63 -20.03
CA PHE A 378 -4.49 19.20 -18.80
C PHE A 378 -3.54 18.50 -17.87
N ALA A 379 -2.64 17.66 -18.39
CA ALA A 379 -1.77 16.82 -17.57
C ALA A 379 -0.88 17.60 -16.61
N HIS A 380 -0.37 18.77 -17.02
CA HIS A 380 0.42 19.67 -16.18
C HIS A 380 -0.38 20.30 -15.02
N GLY A 381 -1.66 20.59 -15.24
CA GLY A 381 -2.56 21.17 -14.22
C GLY A 381 -3.25 20.15 -13.35
N SER A 382 -2.79 18.90 -13.34
CA SER A 382 -3.44 17.84 -12.57
C SER A 382 -3.15 17.90 -11.08
N ILE A 383 -4.19 17.87 -10.26
CA ILE A 383 -4.12 17.80 -8.80
C ILE A 383 -4.86 16.56 -8.31
N ARG A 384 -4.17 15.75 -7.51
CA ARG A 384 -4.76 14.64 -6.77
C ARG A 384 -5.20 15.09 -5.39
N PHE A 385 -6.46 14.92 -5.09
CA PHE A 385 -7.03 15.02 -3.75
C PHE A 385 -7.26 13.61 -3.20
N SER A 386 -6.77 13.34 -2.00
CA SER A 386 -6.98 12.04 -1.37
C SER A 386 -7.36 12.21 0.10
N LEU A 387 -8.61 11.86 0.40
CA LEU A 387 -9.23 11.99 1.71
C LEU A 387 -8.92 10.78 2.60
N SER A 388 -9.43 10.78 3.82
CA SER A 388 -9.39 9.63 4.73
C SER A 388 -10.62 9.62 5.64
N ARG A 389 -10.77 8.54 6.41
CA ARG A 389 -11.81 8.46 7.46
C ARG A 389 -11.71 9.57 8.52
N TYR A 390 -10.59 10.27 8.60
CA TYR A 390 -10.41 11.39 9.53
C TYR A 390 -10.75 12.75 8.90
N THR A 391 -10.95 12.81 7.59
CA THR A 391 -11.42 14.02 6.92
C THR A 391 -12.86 14.32 7.31
N THR A 392 -13.11 15.58 7.67
CA THR A 392 -14.43 16.03 8.12
C THR A 392 -15.18 16.80 7.02
N ASP A 393 -16.50 16.92 7.16
CA ASP A 393 -17.33 17.69 6.22
C ASP A 393 -17.06 19.20 6.28
N THR A 394 -16.54 19.70 7.40
CA THR A 394 -16.15 21.11 7.58
C THR A 394 -14.81 21.47 6.94
N GLU A 395 -13.94 20.50 6.73
CA GLU A 395 -12.69 20.66 5.98
C GLU A 395 -12.96 20.70 4.49
#